data_5fb75e27f628e48059633d3ca9924e5a
#
_entry.id   5fb75e27f628e48059633d3ca9924e5a
#
_cell.length_a   1.000
_cell.length_b   1.000
_cell.length_c   1.000
_cell.angle_alpha   90.00
_cell.angle_beta   90.00
_cell.angle_gamma   90.00
#
_symmetry.space_group_name_H-M   'P 1'
#
loop_
_entity.id
_entity.type
_entity.pdbx_description
1 polymer ?
#
loop_
_entity_poly.entity_id
_entity_poly.type
_entity_poly.pdbx_seq_one_letter_code
_entity_poly.pdbx_strand_id
1 'polypeptide(L)'
;MNRARRRGHEDSLHTRERPSAESKQHCKQERRGLRARHTANMMTNQQLEQRIERLAAAAAHPLAELLECPQEAGQLLTSASRCIDVDVGESVFRQNGSCKGLYVVVSGDFVRKAERLQMRVTLGSARPGDLVELAAALGNGLHTYTLTAMTPGSVLMLPLYALRHAFENHPPLRMRLLEELAREVSRAYITCCLTRVTPARRHASGAAPA
;
A
#
# COMPACT_ATOMS: atom_id res chain seq x y z
N MET A 1 -12.32 33.31 71.63
CA MET A 1 -13.22 34.44 71.19
C MET A 1 -13.83 34.02 69.86
N ASN A 2 -15.13 33.61 69.91
CA ASN A 2 -16.24 34.19 69.15
C ASN A 2 -16.08 34.08 67.62
N ARG A 3 -17.02 33.55 66.85
CA ARG A 3 -18.48 33.38 66.95
C ARG A 3 -18.96 32.46 65.83
N ALA A 4 -19.91 31.62 66.16
CA ALA A 4 -20.78 30.89 65.27
C ALA A 4 -21.55 31.79 64.28
N ARG A 5 -21.92 31.24 63.12
CA ARG A 5 -23.27 31.47 62.54
C ARG A 5 -23.68 30.29 61.65
N ARG A 6 -24.80 29.77 61.99
CA ARG A 6 -25.70 28.83 61.33
C ARG A 6 -26.35 29.45 60.07
N ARG A 7 -26.79 28.58 59.22
CA ARG A 7 -28.00 28.53 58.34
C ARG A 7 -27.57 28.21 56.93
N GLY A 8 -28.23 27.40 56.14
CA GLY A 8 -29.57 26.86 56.21
C GLY A 8 -29.64 25.66 55.27
N HIS A 9 -30.47 24.78 55.68
CA HIS A 9 -30.90 23.57 54.99
C HIS A 9 -31.91 23.99 53.93
N GLU A 10 -31.64 23.74 52.65
CA GLU A 10 -32.65 23.75 51.58
C GLU A 10 -32.67 22.39 50.93
N ASP A 11 -33.69 21.63 51.33
CA ASP A 11 -34.13 20.39 50.67
C ASP A 11 -34.62 20.72 49.27
N SER A 12 -33.81 20.43 48.25
CA SER A 12 -34.26 20.45 46.86
C SER A 12 -34.76 19.05 46.50
N LEU A 13 -36.04 18.88 46.58
CA LEU A 13 -36.79 17.73 46.08
C LEU A 13 -36.59 17.63 44.55
N HIS A 14 -35.65 16.82 44.12
CA HIS A 14 -35.52 16.40 42.71
C HIS A 14 -36.70 15.47 42.38
N THR A 15 -37.74 16.06 41.84
CA THR A 15 -38.84 15.35 41.16
C THR A 15 -38.22 14.64 39.95
N ARG A 16 -38.05 13.32 40.06
CA ARG A 16 -37.67 12.46 38.91
C ARG A 16 -38.85 12.44 37.95
N GLU A 17 -38.82 13.28 36.93
CA GLU A 17 -39.73 13.17 35.78
C GLU A 17 -39.51 11.83 35.09
N ARG A 18 -40.55 11.03 34.99
CA ARG A 18 -40.55 9.80 34.21
C ARG A 18 -40.47 10.17 32.73
N PRO A 19 -39.51 9.63 31.97
CA PRO A 19 -39.40 9.93 30.55
C PRO A 19 -40.68 9.53 29.82
N SER A 20 -41.20 10.43 28.98
CA SER A 20 -42.42 10.26 28.21
C SER A 20 -42.34 9.05 27.27
N ALA A 21 -43.49 8.50 26.90
CA ALA A 21 -43.56 7.34 26.00
C ALA A 21 -42.89 7.61 24.65
N GLU A 22 -42.89 8.87 24.18
CA GLU A 22 -42.23 9.33 22.95
C GLU A 22 -40.69 9.25 23.04
N SER A 23 -40.09 9.62 24.18
CA SER A 23 -38.65 9.52 24.41
C SER A 23 -38.16 8.07 24.38
N LYS A 24 -38.99 7.12 24.84
CA LYS A 24 -38.66 5.68 24.79
C LYS A 24 -38.76 5.10 23.37
N GLN A 25 -39.69 5.62 22.55
CA GLN A 25 -39.80 5.19 21.15
C GLN A 25 -38.65 5.72 20.31
N HIS A 26 -38.24 6.97 20.50
CA HIS A 26 -37.11 7.56 19.80
C HIS A 26 -35.79 6.81 20.09
N CYS A 27 -35.51 6.49 21.35
CA CYS A 27 -34.33 5.70 21.75
C CYS A 27 -34.33 4.26 21.20
N LYS A 28 -35.53 3.64 21.03
CA LYS A 28 -35.63 2.32 20.38
C LYS A 28 -35.38 2.39 18.88
N GLN A 29 -35.75 3.46 18.23
CA GLN A 29 -35.56 3.66 16.78
C GLN A 29 -34.09 3.94 16.45
N GLU A 30 -33.41 4.76 17.27
CA GLU A 30 -31.96 4.97 17.15
C GLU A 30 -31.15 3.69 17.37
N ARG A 31 -31.49 2.88 18.37
CA ARG A 31 -30.81 1.58 18.61
C ARG A 31 -31.04 0.57 17.49
N ARG A 32 -32.18 0.59 16.81
CA ARG A 32 -32.43 -0.22 15.61
C ARG A 32 -31.63 0.27 14.43
N GLY A 33 -31.49 1.58 14.22
CA GLY A 33 -30.69 2.19 13.18
C GLY A 33 -29.17 1.92 13.35
N LEU A 34 -28.66 1.96 14.59
CA LEU A 34 -27.28 1.62 14.91
C LEU A 34 -26.96 0.13 14.70
N ARG A 35 -27.89 -0.77 15.06
CA ARG A 35 -27.72 -2.22 14.79
C ARG A 35 -27.76 -2.53 13.30
N ALA A 36 -28.66 -1.88 12.54
CA ALA A 36 -28.74 -2.08 11.09
C ALA A 36 -27.47 -1.58 10.36
N ARG A 37 -26.89 -0.47 10.81
CA ARG A 37 -25.60 0.03 10.27
C ARG A 37 -24.42 -0.87 10.64
N HIS A 38 -24.43 -1.44 11.85
CA HIS A 38 -23.36 -2.35 12.28
C HIS A 38 -23.39 -3.69 11.51
N THR A 39 -24.58 -4.23 11.27
CA THR A 39 -24.74 -5.46 10.46
C THR A 39 -24.42 -5.21 8.98
N ALA A 40 -24.78 -4.04 8.42
CA ALA A 40 -24.40 -3.67 7.06
C ALA A 40 -22.87 -3.53 6.89
N ASN A 41 -22.20 -2.96 7.92
CA ASN A 41 -20.74 -2.82 7.90
C ASN A 41 -20.02 -4.17 8.08
N MET A 42 -20.58 -5.11 8.85
CA MET A 42 -20.04 -6.47 8.95
C MET A 42 -20.24 -7.28 7.65
N MET A 43 -21.36 -7.10 6.94
CA MET A 43 -21.56 -7.73 5.63
C MET A 43 -20.60 -7.21 4.58
N THR A 44 -20.24 -5.91 4.59
CA THR A 44 -19.24 -5.34 3.69
C THR A 44 -17.85 -5.87 3.98
N ASN A 45 -17.45 -6.08 5.24
CA ASN A 45 -16.17 -6.67 5.59
C ASN A 45 -16.05 -8.12 5.15
N GLN A 46 -17.09 -8.94 5.36
CA GLN A 46 -17.11 -10.33 4.85
C GLN A 46 -17.06 -10.40 3.31
N GLN A 47 -17.76 -9.51 2.63
CA GLN A 47 -17.69 -9.42 1.18
C GLN A 47 -16.30 -8.96 0.69
N LEU A 48 -15.65 -8.07 1.44
CA LEU A 48 -14.28 -7.64 1.15
C LEU A 48 -13.29 -8.79 1.36
N GLU A 49 -13.38 -9.53 2.46
CA GLU A 49 -12.56 -10.72 2.73
C GLU A 49 -12.74 -11.79 1.66
N GLN A 50 -13.99 -12.13 1.29
CA GLN A 50 -14.26 -13.07 0.20
C GLN A 50 -13.76 -12.56 -1.16
N ARG A 51 -13.75 -11.26 -1.40
CA ARG A 51 -13.21 -10.67 -2.62
C ARG A 51 -11.68 -10.72 -2.62
N ILE A 52 -11.05 -10.51 -1.47
CA ILE A 52 -9.59 -10.67 -1.27
C ILE A 52 -9.20 -12.14 -1.47
N GLU A 53 -9.95 -13.09 -0.90
CA GLU A 53 -9.71 -14.53 -1.08
C GLU A 53 -9.89 -14.96 -2.55
N ARG A 54 -10.91 -14.46 -3.25
CA ARG A 54 -11.10 -14.73 -4.69
C ARG A 54 -10.00 -14.13 -5.54
N LEU A 55 -9.52 -12.91 -5.23
CA LEU A 55 -8.39 -12.29 -5.90
C LEU A 55 -7.09 -13.04 -5.60
N ALA A 56 -6.89 -13.50 -4.36
CA ALA A 56 -5.75 -14.33 -3.98
C ALA A 56 -5.79 -15.70 -4.68
N ALA A 57 -6.94 -16.34 -4.74
CA ALA A 57 -7.11 -17.62 -5.46
C ALA A 57 -6.95 -17.46 -6.98
N ALA A 58 -7.45 -16.36 -7.56
CA ALA A 58 -7.23 -16.03 -8.98
C ALA A 58 -5.79 -15.60 -9.26
N ALA A 59 -5.06 -15.06 -8.27
CA ALA A 59 -3.66 -14.63 -8.40
C ALA A 59 -2.66 -15.79 -8.22
N ALA A 60 -3.05 -16.94 -7.69
CA ALA A 60 -2.14 -18.06 -7.47
C ALA A 60 -1.53 -18.59 -8.80
N HIS A 61 -2.34 -18.71 -9.83
CA HIS A 61 -1.90 -19.14 -11.17
C HIS A 61 -1.06 -18.04 -11.86
N PRO A 62 -1.54 -16.78 -11.92
CA PRO A 62 -0.77 -15.68 -12.48
C PRO A 62 0.55 -15.42 -11.78
N LEU A 63 0.64 -15.62 -10.44
CA LEU A 63 1.88 -15.37 -9.71
C LEU A 63 2.95 -16.43 -10.04
N ALA A 64 2.58 -17.70 -10.17
CA ALA A 64 3.50 -18.75 -10.59
C ALA A 64 4.02 -18.53 -12.02
N GLU A 65 3.17 -18.09 -12.93
CA GLU A 65 3.54 -17.72 -14.30
C GLU A 65 4.43 -16.48 -14.32
N LEU A 66 4.06 -15.42 -13.57
CA LEU A 66 4.83 -14.16 -13.47
C LEU A 66 6.24 -14.38 -12.93
N LEU A 67 6.37 -15.25 -11.92
CA LEU A 67 7.65 -15.56 -11.29
C LEU A 67 8.38 -16.72 -11.98
N GLU A 68 7.76 -17.34 -12.98
CA GLU A 68 8.25 -18.53 -13.69
C GLU A 68 8.74 -19.62 -12.70
N CYS A 69 7.90 -19.91 -11.70
CA CYS A 69 8.19 -20.89 -10.65
C CYS A 69 7.15 -22.02 -10.63
N PRO A 70 7.48 -23.15 -9.98
CA PRO A 70 6.52 -24.23 -9.78
C PRO A 70 5.24 -23.73 -9.08
N GLN A 71 4.11 -24.33 -9.42
CA GLN A 71 2.81 -23.94 -8.89
C GLN A 71 2.76 -23.98 -7.36
N GLU A 72 3.45 -24.94 -6.73
CA GLU A 72 3.55 -25.06 -5.27
C GLU A 72 4.25 -23.83 -4.64
N ALA A 73 5.33 -23.34 -5.26
CA ALA A 73 6.00 -22.12 -4.81
C ALA A 73 5.10 -20.89 -5.01
N GLY A 74 4.39 -20.80 -6.13
CA GLY A 74 3.41 -19.77 -6.40
C GLY A 74 2.27 -19.75 -5.38
N GLN A 75 1.73 -20.91 -5.02
CA GLN A 75 0.68 -21.06 -4.01
C GLN A 75 1.18 -20.66 -2.60
N LEU A 76 2.37 -21.11 -2.23
CA LEU A 76 3.00 -20.73 -0.96
C LEU A 76 3.14 -19.20 -0.86
N LEU A 77 3.68 -18.56 -1.89
CA LEU A 77 3.84 -17.11 -1.93
C LEU A 77 2.49 -16.38 -1.90
N THR A 78 1.51 -16.87 -2.66
CA THR A 78 0.15 -16.29 -2.69
C THR A 78 -0.53 -16.38 -1.34
N SER A 79 -0.46 -17.53 -0.66
CA SER A 79 -1.08 -17.72 0.66
C SER A 79 -0.48 -16.84 1.75
N ALA A 80 0.81 -16.50 1.62
CA ALA A 80 1.52 -15.61 2.54
C ALA A 80 1.38 -14.12 2.16
N SER A 81 0.92 -13.82 0.95
CA SER A 81 0.90 -12.46 0.42
C SER A 81 -0.19 -11.60 1.06
N ARG A 82 -0.03 -10.26 0.91
CA ARG A 82 -1.02 -9.27 1.35
C ARG A 82 -1.28 -8.29 0.21
N CYS A 83 -2.56 -8.09 -0.10
CA CYS A 83 -2.98 -7.03 -0.99
C CYS A 83 -3.00 -5.70 -0.22
N ILE A 84 -2.44 -4.66 -0.81
CA ILE A 84 -2.39 -3.29 -0.28
C ILE A 84 -3.07 -2.40 -1.31
N ASP A 85 -4.23 -1.88 -0.95
CA ASP A 85 -4.95 -0.89 -1.75
C ASP A 85 -4.45 0.50 -1.40
N VAL A 86 -4.29 1.36 -2.39
CA VAL A 86 -3.80 2.72 -2.25
C VAL A 86 -4.58 3.71 -3.11
N ASP A 87 -4.80 4.89 -2.58
CA ASP A 87 -5.41 6.00 -3.28
C ASP A 87 -4.38 6.85 -4.02
N VAL A 88 -4.85 7.72 -4.92
CA VAL A 88 -4.01 8.65 -5.69
C VAL A 88 -3.14 9.50 -4.76
N GLY A 89 -1.84 9.51 -5.01
CA GLY A 89 -0.86 10.28 -4.24
C GLY A 89 -0.35 9.56 -2.99
N GLU A 90 -0.95 8.44 -2.59
CA GLU A 90 -0.44 7.64 -1.49
C GLU A 90 0.82 6.88 -1.89
N SER A 91 1.66 6.63 -0.89
CA SER A 91 2.92 5.89 -1.08
C SER A 91 2.80 4.50 -0.47
N VAL A 92 3.04 3.47 -1.29
CA VAL A 92 3.11 2.07 -0.84
C VAL A 92 4.25 1.88 0.16
N PHE A 93 5.40 2.47 -0.16
CA PHE A 93 6.59 2.52 0.69
C PHE A 93 7.42 3.76 0.38
N ARG A 94 8.34 4.10 1.29
CA ARG A 94 9.23 5.26 1.16
C ARG A 94 10.68 4.85 1.05
N GLN A 95 11.45 5.61 0.29
CA GLN A 95 12.90 5.45 0.17
C GLN A 95 13.58 5.39 1.55
N ASN A 96 14.59 4.53 1.68
CA ASN A 96 15.33 4.25 2.92
C ASN A 96 14.51 3.59 4.04
N GLY A 97 13.22 3.33 3.83
CA GLY A 97 12.41 2.52 4.73
C GLY A 97 12.81 1.05 4.68
N SER A 98 12.51 0.30 5.73
CA SER A 98 12.74 -1.14 5.79
C SER A 98 11.84 -1.88 4.80
N CYS A 99 12.42 -2.67 3.92
CA CYS A 99 11.71 -3.52 2.97
C CYS A 99 11.07 -4.70 3.68
N LYS A 100 9.76 -4.84 3.55
CA LYS A 100 8.99 -5.94 4.15
C LYS A 100 8.80 -7.13 3.20
N GLY A 101 8.98 -6.91 1.91
CA GLY A 101 8.74 -7.92 0.88
C GLY A 101 9.05 -7.43 -0.53
N LEU A 102 8.87 -8.34 -1.48
CA LEU A 102 8.79 -8.02 -2.90
C LEU A 102 7.34 -7.60 -3.21
N TYR A 103 7.17 -6.62 -4.08
CA TYR A 103 5.83 -6.15 -4.45
C TYR A 103 5.55 -6.43 -5.93
N VAL A 104 4.31 -6.81 -6.21
CA VAL A 104 3.77 -6.98 -7.56
C VAL A 104 2.65 -5.97 -7.75
N VAL A 105 2.69 -5.19 -8.80
CA VAL A 105 1.58 -4.29 -9.14
C VAL A 105 0.43 -5.12 -9.69
N VAL A 106 -0.74 -5.05 -9.02
CA VAL A 106 -1.96 -5.77 -9.43
C VAL A 106 -2.84 -4.90 -10.29
N SER A 107 -3.02 -3.63 -9.89
CA SER A 107 -3.83 -2.67 -10.63
C SER A 107 -3.34 -1.24 -10.38
N GLY A 108 -3.69 -0.33 -11.29
CA GLY A 108 -3.31 1.08 -11.21
C GLY A 108 -1.92 1.36 -11.78
N ASP A 109 -1.59 2.65 -11.87
CA ASP A 109 -0.31 3.17 -12.33
C ASP A 109 0.45 3.78 -11.16
N PHE A 110 1.73 3.48 -11.07
CA PHE A 110 2.61 3.97 -10.00
C PHE A 110 3.81 4.68 -10.58
N VAL A 111 4.42 5.57 -9.77
CA VAL A 111 5.66 6.26 -10.11
C VAL A 111 6.72 5.97 -9.06
N ARG A 112 7.94 5.68 -9.53
CA ARG A 112 9.14 5.49 -8.71
C ARG A 112 9.85 6.83 -8.57
N LYS A 113 9.97 7.36 -7.34
CA LYS A 113 10.61 8.65 -7.03
C LYS A 113 11.76 8.44 -6.07
N ALA A 114 12.94 8.96 -6.40
CA ALA A 114 14.08 8.95 -5.49
C ALA A 114 14.48 10.39 -5.12
N GLU A 115 14.90 10.57 -3.88
CA GLU A 115 15.52 11.81 -3.41
C GLU A 115 17.04 11.61 -3.41
N ARG A 116 17.73 12.47 -4.13
CA ARG A 116 19.19 12.47 -4.17
C ARG A 116 19.71 13.93 -4.20
N LEU A 117 20.60 14.26 -3.29
CA LEU A 117 21.20 15.61 -3.19
C LEU A 117 20.14 16.71 -3.18
N GLN A 118 19.08 16.55 -2.36
CA GLN A 118 17.94 17.48 -2.22
C GLN A 118 17.08 17.64 -3.49
N MET A 119 17.32 16.82 -4.52
CA MET A 119 16.51 16.79 -5.72
C MET A 119 15.62 15.54 -5.75
N ARG A 120 14.38 15.72 -6.18
CA ARG A 120 13.46 14.62 -6.47
C ARG A 120 13.61 14.20 -7.93
N VAL A 121 13.93 12.95 -8.14
CA VAL A 121 14.10 12.37 -9.48
C VAL A 121 13.04 11.29 -9.69
N THR A 122 12.34 11.37 -10.82
CA THR A 122 11.46 10.29 -11.26
C THR A 122 12.31 9.23 -11.97
N LEU A 123 12.28 8.01 -11.45
CA LEU A 123 13.05 6.89 -12.01
C LEU A 123 12.28 6.13 -13.09
N GLY A 124 10.95 6.30 -13.13
CA GLY A 124 10.07 5.63 -14.09
C GLY A 124 8.72 5.30 -13.47
N SER A 125 7.86 4.65 -14.26
CA SER A 125 6.56 4.13 -13.84
C SER A 125 6.63 2.66 -13.50
N ALA A 126 5.63 2.17 -12.77
CA ALA A 126 5.35 0.75 -12.59
C ALA A 126 3.87 0.51 -12.91
N ARG A 127 3.58 -0.58 -13.61
CA ARG A 127 2.28 -0.96 -14.17
C ARG A 127 1.87 -2.36 -13.72
N PRO A 128 0.62 -2.76 -13.91
CA PRO A 128 0.17 -4.12 -13.60
C PRO A 128 1.09 -5.19 -14.22
N GLY A 129 1.53 -6.13 -13.38
CA GLY A 129 2.49 -7.17 -13.71
C GLY A 129 3.95 -6.82 -13.40
N ASP A 130 4.28 -5.57 -13.10
CA ASP A 130 5.65 -5.22 -12.75
C ASP A 130 6.02 -5.69 -11.34
N LEU A 131 7.23 -6.27 -11.23
CA LEU A 131 7.90 -6.51 -9.96
C LEU A 131 8.60 -5.23 -9.51
N VAL A 132 8.41 -4.83 -8.26
CA VAL A 132 9.02 -3.63 -7.71
C VAL A 132 9.78 -3.95 -6.43
N GLU A 133 10.92 -3.29 -6.24
CA GLU A 133 11.83 -3.46 -5.09
C GLU A 133 12.60 -4.77 -5.04
N LEU A 134 12.90 -5.37 -6.19
CA LEU A 134 13.80 -6.53 -6.29
C LEU A 134 15.13 -6.28 -5.59
N ALA A 135 15.72 -5.09 -5.78
CA ALA A 135 17.00 -4.72 -5.17
C ALA A 135 16.95 -4.72 -3.64
N ALA A 136 15.86 -4.21 -3.03
CA ALA A 136 15.69 -4.22 -1.59
C ALA A 136 15.37 -5.63 -1.06
N ALA A 137 14.48 -6.37 -1.73
CA ALA A 137 14.05 -7.69 -1.32
C ALA A 137 15.18 -8.75 -1.38
N LEU A 138 16.08 -8.64 -2.38
CA LEU A 138 17.21 -9.56 -2.57
C LEU A 138 18.53 -9.05 -1.97
N GLY A 139 18.60 -7.77 -1.60
CA GLY A 139 19.80 -7.08 -1.15
C GLY A 139 19.79 -6.72 0.34
N ASN A 140 19.97 -5.44 0.61
CA ASN A 140 20.19 -4.91 1.97
C ASN A 140 18.90 -4.67 2.80
N GLY A 141 17.73 -4.91 2.23
CA GLY A 141 16.45 -4.74 2.92
C GLY A 141 16.01 -3.28 3.12
N LEU A 142 16.58 -2.33 2.35
CA LEU A 142 16.17 -0.94 2.38
C LEU A 142 15.59 -0.52 1.03
N HIS A 143 14.44 0.17 1.05
CA HIS A 143 13.82 0.67 -0.18
C HIS A 143 14.71 1.67 -0.91
N THR A 144 14.93 1.43 -2.20
CA THR A 144 15.82 2.25 -3.04
C THR A 144 15.15 3.52 -3.54
N TYR A 145 13.82 3.55 -3.56
CA TYR A 145 12.96 4.66 -3.97
C TYR A 145 11.64 4.68 -3.20
N THR A 146 10.86 5.73 -3.40
CA THR A 146 9.46 5.82 -2.95
C THR A 146 8.54 5.41 -4.09
N LEU A 147 7.62 4.49 -3.85
CA LEU A 147 6.57 4.12 -4.81
C LEU A 147 5.28 4.86 -4.47
N THR A 148 4.78 5.68 -5.38
CA THR A 148 3.58 6.50 -5.19
C THR A 148 2.53 6.17 -6.25
N ALA A 149 1.28 6.01 -5.85
CA ALA A 149 0.16 5.77 -6.74
C ALA A 149 -0.19 7.03 -7.56
N MET A 150 -0.33 6.88 -8.87
CA MET A 150 -0.78 7.92 -9.79
C MET A 150 -2.28 7.80 -10.07
N THR A 151 -2.81 6.59 -9.97
CA THR A 151 -4.22 6.26 -10.01
C THR A 151 -4.56 5.39 -8.81
N PRO A 152 -5.85 5.27 -8.40
CA PRO A 152 -6.21 4.27 -7.41
C PRO A 152 -5.77 2.89 -7.88
N GLY A 153 -5.17 2.10 -7.01
CA GLY A 153 -4.62 0.82 -7.42
C GLY A 153 -4.31 -0.09 -6.24
N SER A 154 -3.80 -1.26 -6.55
CA SER A 154 -3.42 -2.26 -5.56
C SER A 154 -2.09 -2.92 -5.89
N VAL A 155 -1.35 -3.29 -4.86
CA VAL A 155 -0.11 -4.05 -4.96
C VAL A 155 -0.19 -5.29 -4.07
N LEU A 156 0.37 -6.38 -4.55
CA LEU A 156 0.52 -7.61 -3.78
C LEU A 156 1.92 -7.62 -3.14
N MET A 157 2.00 -7.63 -1.83
CA MET A 157 3.25 -7.71 -1.07
C MET A 157 3.54 -9.17 -0.73
N LEU A 158 4.67 -9.68 -1.21
CA LEU A 158 5.21 -11.01 -0.92
C LEU A 158 6.22 -10.88 0.21
N PRO A 159 5.92 -11.36 1.44
CA PRO A 159 6.79 -11.15 2.60
C PRO A 159 8.16 -11.80 2.44
N LEU A 160 9.22 -11.15 2.96
CA LEU A 160 10.59 -11.67 2.87
C LEU A 160 10.75 -13.08 3.45
N TYR A 161 10.02 -13.42 4.52
CA TYR A 161 10.09 -14.77 5.09
C TYR A 161 9.54 -15.84 4.14
N ALA A 162 8.45 -15.53 3.43
CA ALA A 162 7.86 -16.45 2.46
C ALA A 162 8.76 -16.60 1.21
N LEU A 163 9.38 -15.49 0.78
CA LEU A 163 10.38 -15.54 -0.30
C LEU A 163 11.58 -16.39 0.07
N ARG A 164 12.13 -16.24 1.28
CA ARG A 164 13.24 -17.07 1.77
C ARG A 164 12.87 -18.55 1.77
N HIS A 165 11.71 -18.88 2.31
CA HIS A 165 11.21 -20.25 2.31
C HIS A 165 11.03 -20.81 0.90
N ALA A 166 10.48 -19.99 -0.03
CA ALA A 166 10.37 -20.39 -1.43
C ALA A 166 11.75 -20.60 -2.09
N PHE A 167 12.77 -19.80 -1.74
CA PHE A 167 14.14 -19.95 -2.26
C PHE A 167 14.84 -21.21 -1.73
N GLU A 168 14.56 -21.61 -0.50
CA GLU A 168 15.08 -22.85 0.10
C GLU A 168 14.52 -24.08 -0.59
N ASN A 169 13.22 -24.07 -0.89
CA ASN A 169 12.55 -25.20 -1.55
C ASN A 169 12.71 -25.19 -3.07
N HIS A 170 12.86 -24.02 -3.68
CA HIS A 170 12.98 -23.81 -5.13
C HIS A 170 14.11 -22.84 -5.46
N PRO A 171 15.39 -23.24 -5.32
CA PRO A 171 16.54 -22.38 -5.59
C PRO A 171 16.55 -21.70 -6.96
N PRO A 172 16.02 -22.29 -8.05
CA PRO A 172 15.94 -21.62 -9.35
C PRO A 172 15.13 -20.31 -9.32
N LEU A 173 14.10 -20.20 -8.46
CA LEU A 173 13.33 -18.97 -8.31
C LEU A 173 14.22 -17.78 -7.89
N ARG A 174 15.15 -18.01 -6.96
CA ARG A 174 16.10 -16.95 -6.54
C ARG A 174 16.98 -16.50 -7.68
N MET A 175 17.49 -17.45 -8.46
CA MET A 175 18.34 -17.12 -9.63
C MET A 175 17.56 -16.32 -10.67
N ARG A 176 16.31 -16.71 -10.92
CA ARG A 176 15.41 -16.00 -11.83
C ARG A 176 15.20 -14.54 -11.43
N LEU A 177 14.91 -14.29 -10.14
CA LEU A 177 14.71 -12.92 -9.63
C LEU A 177 16.03 -12.11 -9.67
N LEU A 178 17.18 -12.73 -9.45
CA LEU A 178 18.48 -12.09 -9.61
C LEU A 178 18.76 -11.72 -11.06
N GLU A 179 18.41 -12.58 -12.02
CA GLU A 179 18.51 -12.28 -13.45
C GLU A 179 17.61 -11.12 -13.86
N GLU A 180 16.37 -11.06 -13.34
CA GLU A 180 15.47 -9.95 -13.62
C GLU A 180 16.00 -8.64 -13.01
N LEU A 181 16.53 -8.67 -11.79
CA LEU A 181 17.22 -7.53 -11.19
C LEU A 181 18.39 -7.07 -12.06
N ALA A 182 19.21 -8.00 -12.54
CA ALA A 182 20.35 -7.67 -13.42
C ALA A 182 19.88 -7.01 -14.73
N ARG A 183 18.80 -7.50 -15.32
CA ARG A 183 18.19 -6.89 -16.51
C ARG A 183 17.63 -5.49 -16.20
N GLU A 184 16.95 -5.30 -15.06
CA GLU A 184 16.43 -3.98 -14.66
C GLU A 184 17.57 -2.98 -14.48
N VAL A 185 18.63 -3.34 -13.77
CA VAL A 185 19.80 -2.49 -13.56
C VAL A 185 20.50 -2.15 -14.88
N SER A 186 20.67 -3.13 -15.77
CA SER A 186 21.29 -2.93 -17.09
C SER A 186 20.47 -1.96 -17.95
N ARG A 187 19.16 -2.13 -18.00
CA ARG A 187 18.25 -1.20 -18.72
C ARG A 187 18.34 0.22 -18.16
N ALA A 188 18.29 0.36 -16.82
CA ALA A 188 18.40 1.65 -16.16
C ALA A 188 19.74 2.33 -16.44
N TYR A 189 20.84 1.58 -16.43
CA TYR A 189 22.18 2.08 -16.74
C TYR A 189 22.29 2.57 -18.19
N ILE A 190 21.85 1.77 -19.15
CA ILE A 190 21.85 2.13 -20.58
C ILE A 190 21.03 3.39 -20.80
N THR A 191 19.83 3.48 -20.24
CA THR A 191 18.96 4.67 -20.34
C THR A 191 19.67 5.91 -19.78
N CYS A 192 20.32 5.79 -18.61
CA CYS A 192 21.07 6.87 -18.00
C CYS A 192 22.25 7.33 -18.88
N CYS A 193 22.96 6.40 -19.52
CA CYS A 193 24.06 6.72 -20.42
C CYS A 193 23.56 7.42 -21.70
N LEU A 194 22.47 6.93 -22.30
CA LEU A 194 21.92 7.51 -23.52
C LEU A 194 21.37 8.93 -23.30
N THR A 195 20.74 9.20 -22.16
CA THR A 195 20.22 10.55 -21.84
C THR A 195 21.34 11.57 -21.62
N ARG A 196 22.53 11.14 -21.18
CA ARG A 196 23.70 12.02 -21.03
C ARG A 196 24.41 12.34 -22.35
N VAL A 197 24.25 11.51 -23.37
CA VAL A 197 24.93 11.65 -24.67
C VAL A 197 24.13 12.52 -25.65
N THR A 198 22.88 12.81 -25.40
CA THR A 198 22.09 13.71 -26.28
C THR A 198 22.57 15.14 -26.04
N PRO A 199 23.39 15.76 -26.93
CA PRO A 199 23.80 17.15 -26.77
C PRO A 199 22.56 17.99 -26.88
N ALA A 200 22.38 18.93 -25.93
CA ALA A 200 21.37 19.98 -26.06
C ALA A 200 21.57 20.66 -27.42
N ARG A 201 20.66 20.46 -28.36
CA ARG A 201 20.62 21.25 -29.61
C ARG A 201 20.53 22.71 -29.16
N ARG A 202 21.66 23.42 -29.19
CA ARG A 202 21.67 24.87 -29.12
C ARG A 202 20.86 25.33 -30.31
N HIS A 203 19.68 25.87 -30.06
CA HIS A 203 19.01 26.68 -31.07
C HIS A 203 19.97 27.85 -31.35
N ALA A 204 20.70 27.72 -32.45
CA ALA A 204 21.37 28.87 -33.03
C ALA A 204 20.26 29.79 -33.51
N SER A 205 19.95 30.78 -32.66
CA SER A 205 19.17 31.94 -33.06
C SER A 205 19.95 32.61 -34.17
N GLY A 206 19.50 32.41 -35.41
CA GLY A 206 19.99 33.13 -36.57
C GLY A 206 19.67 34.59 -36.40
N ALA A 207 20.63 35.41 -36.03
CA ALA A 207 20.58 36.84 -36.23
C ALA A 207 20.68 37.07 -37.73
N ALA A 208 19.64 37.57 -38.38
CA ALA A 208 19.68 38.08 -39.72
C ALA A 208 20.51 39.37 -39.71
N PRO A 209 21.46 39.54 -40.65
CA PRO A 209 22.10 40.85 -40.83
C PRO A 209 21.17 41.80 -41.57
N ALA A 210 21.18 43.03 -41.12
CA ALA A 210 20.50 44.17 -41.75
C ALA A 210 21.19 44.56 -43.09
#